data_7d4813a43142c11c595665bbd5b050a5
#
_entry.id   7d4813a43142c11c595665bbd5b050a5
#
_cell.length_a   1.000
_cell.length_b   1.000
_cell.length_c   1.000
_cell.angle_alpha   90.00
_cell.angle_beta   90.00
_cell.angle_gamma   90.00
#
_symmetry.space_group_name_H-M   'P 1'
#
loop_
_entity.id
_entity.type
_entity.pdbx_description
1 polymer ?
#
loop_
_entity_poly.entity_id
_entity_poly.type
_entity_poly.pdbx_seq_one_letter_code
_entity_poly.pdbx_strand_id
1 'polypeptide(L)'
;MKKSTLLMAAALLASTFNAHSEYYWTNISAGDATTYAIRNDGTLWTCGWNEKGQLGVPSVKERTATFSTVGTDKNWKFVEGGKAYGFLIKEDGTLWAVGTNTDGVQGTGDGIDHKTPKQVGTDTDWAYVTSVRFWGYTALAIKTDGTLWGWGSNSSNQLGTGNTGKNETTPIQIGTDNNWKTVSMGVAHTMAIKTDGTLWGWGNNSSGQLGNGTQTSVTTPVQIGTDTDWSYVKAIDNRTYAVKTDGTLYVCGSNAYGLLGLNQSEEELISNYNTLTLASNFTEKVISVSGCENTTTFAVGENGIISKIYTVGDNTDGALGDGNGKLLTATSSSDEMPRSYTLVEPLLPEGLNYSVLSSGQNYSLAITTDGKLYAWGRNKGGQLGDDTDVDMLPTSIYKKPVLIPCPQTEIDASVNTVLSDNTVRFNGSTLYTTEPIQNVSIYSLSGALLKKANTVEQTWTVDNLEKGIYLLQYTLDGKPNTMKIVKK
;
A
#
# COMPACT_ATOMS: atom_id res chain seq x y z
N MET A 1 -77.55 6.39 0.34
CA MET A 1 -76.42 5.76 -0.29
C MET A 1 -75.14 6.47 0.15
N LYS A 2 -74.47 5.98 1.16
CA LYS A 2 -73.12 6.44 1.58
C LYS A 2 -72.22 5.23 1.67
N LYS A 3 -71.25 5.15 0.80
CA LYS A 3 -70.18 4.12 0.82
C LYS A 3 -69.17 4.50 1.92
N SER A 4 -69.06 3.72 2.93
CA SER A 4 -67.98 3.78 3.94
C SER A 4 -66.75 3.04 3.40
N THR A 5 -65.68 3.77 3.19
CA THR A 5 -64.38 3.25 2.81
C THR A 5 -63.63 2.90 4.10
N LEU A 6 -63.35 1.63 4.32
CA LEU A 6 -62.54 1.15 5.41
C LEU A 6 -61.05 1.41 5.04
N LEU A 7 -60.39 2.30 5.73
CA LEU A 7 -58.93 2.47 5.66
C LEU A 7 -58.29 1.43 6.60
N MET A 8 -57.67 0.39 6.03
CA MET A 8 -56.73 -0.45 6.75
C MET A 8 -55.40 0.34 6.90
N ALA A 9 -55.09 0.76 8.09
CA ALA A 9 -53.80 1.25 8.45
C ALA A 9 -52.85 0.06 8.60
N ALA A 10 -52.04 -0.25 7.55
CA ALA A 10 -50.89 -1.12 7.68
C ALA A 10 -49.78 -0.36 8.44
N ALA A 11 -49.64 -0.66 9.72
CA ALA A 11 -48.48 -0.22 10.46
C ALA A 11 -47.25 -0.96 9.89
N LEU A 12 -46.50 -0.25 9.04
CA LEU A 12 -45.14 -0.69 8.67
C LEU A 12 -44.28 -0.58 9.94
N LEU A 13 -44.03 -1.70 10.60
CA LEU A 13 -42.89 -1.83 11.48
C LEU A 13 -41.63 -1.69 10.59
N ALA A 14 -41.14 -0.48 10.45
CA ALA A 14 -39.77 -0.24 10.00
C ALA A 14 -38.85 -0.74 11.10
N SER A 15 -38.50 -2.05 11.04
CA SER A 15 -37.30 -2.53 11.67
C SER A 15 -36.15 -1.74 11.04
N THR A 16 -35.60 -0.79 11.77
CA THR A 16 -34.30 -0.21 11.47
C THR A 16 -33.29 -1.34 11.56
N PHE A 17 -33.12 -2.07 10.48
CA PHE A 17 -31.86 -2.75 10.22
C PHE A 17 -30.84 -1.60 10.12
N ASN A 18 -30.05 -1.42 11.17
CA ASN A 18 -28.73 -0.84 11.00
C ASN A 18 -27.99 -1.80 10.06
N ALA A 19 -28.07 -1.53 8.76
CA ALA A 19 -27.13 -2.07 7.81
C ALA A 19 -25.79 -1.52 8.26
N HIS A 20 -25.01 -2.29 9.01
CA HIS A 20 -23.60 -2.01 9.16
C HIS A 20 -23.06 -1.91 7.74
N SER A 21 -22.64 -0.72 7.34
CA SER A 21 -21.97 -0.53 6.06
C SER A 21 -20.76 -1.45 6.06
N GLU A 22 -20.71 -2.37 5.10
CA GLU A 22 -19.58 -3.27 4.93
C GLU A 22 -18.30 -2.45 4.85
N TYR A 23 -17.27 -2.79 5.64
CA TYR A 23 -15.98 -2.14 5.56
C TYR A 23 -15.22 -2.68 4.35
N TYR A 24 -14.61 -1.75 3.61
CA TYR A 24 -13.82 -2.04 2.42
C TYR A 24 -12.61 -1.11 2.31
N TRP A 25 -11.63 -1.50 1.53
CA TRP A 25 -10.42 -0.72 1.34
C TRP A 25 -10.62 0.37 0.30
N THR A 26 -10.17 1.60 0.60
CA THR A 26 -10.27 2.75 -0.30
C THR A 26 -8.92 3.19 -0.85
N ASN A 27 -7.83 2.92 -0.12
CA ASN A 27 -6.48 3.27 -0.53
C ASN A 27 -5.49 2.26 0.04
N ILE A 28 -4.38 2.03 -0.68
CA ILE A 28 -3.32 1.13 -0.25
C ILE A 28 -1.98 1.60 -0.80
N SER A 29 -0.93 1.47 0.00
CA SER A 29 0.45 1.69 -0.44
C SER A 29 1.37 0.59 0.09
N ALA A 30 2.11 -0.01 -0.83
CA ALA A 30 3.15 -0.98 -0.55
C ALA A 30 4.48 -0.25 -0.31
N GLY A 31 5.10 -0.48 0.84
CA GLY A 31 6.49 -0.13 1.09
C GLY A 31 7.44 -1.28 0.69
N ASP A 32 8.65 -1.34 1.24
CA ASP A 32 9.59 -2.45 1.00
C ASP A 32 8.97 -3.80 1.43
N ALA A 33 8.67 -3.95 2.70
CA ALA A 33 8.00 -5.13 3.27
C ALA A 33 6.90 -4.73 4.26
N THR A 34 6.19 -3.65 3.99
CA THR A 34 5.14 -3.05 4.84
C THR A 34 3.99 -2.59 3.97
N THR A 35 2.78 -2.88 4.37
CA THR A 35 1.56 -2.42 3.71
C THR A 35 0.81 -1.45 4.59
N TYR A 36 0.41 -0.32 4.00
CA TYR A 36 -0.47 0.69 4.58
C TYR A 36 -1.78 0.69 3.81
N ALA A 37 -2.91 0.67 4.51
CA ALA A 37 -4.22 0.68 3.90
C ALA A 37 -5.17 1.63 4.62
N ILE A 38 -6.01 2.34 3.89
CA ILE A 38 -7.10 3.16 4.43
C ILE A 38 -8.40 2.45 4.16
N ARG A 39 -9.20 2.29 5.20
CA ARG A 39 -10.55 1.74 5.13
C ARG A 39 -11.57 2.86 4.86
N ASN A 40 -12.75 2.53 4.35
CA ASN A 40 -13.80 3.50 3.98
C ASN A 40 -14.34 4.35 5.14
N ASP A 41 -14.02 4.00 6.39
CA ASP A 41 -14.33 4.82 7.57
C ASP A 41 -13.19 5.80 7.94
N GLY A 42 -12.19 5.94 7.08
CA GLY A 42 -11.05 6.84 7.26
C GLY A 42 -9.98 6.33 8.23
N THR A 43 -10.08 5.09 8.73
CA THR A 43 -9.09 4.49 9.63
C THR A 43 -7.88 3.96 8.86
N LEU A 44 -6.70 4.07 9.47
CA LEU A 44 -5.43 3.56 8.93
C LEU A 44 -5.11 2.17 9.51
N TRP A 45 -4.73 1.25 8.64
CA TRP A 45 -4.35 -0.11 8.96
C TRP A 45 -3.00 -0.46 8.34
N THR A 46 -2.21 -1.26 9.04
CA THR A 46 -0.87 -1.65 8.58
C THR A 46 -0.58 -3.11 8.88
N CYS A 47 0.25 -3.74 8.04
CA CYS A 47 0.83 -5.07 8.28
C CYS A 47 2.22 -5.16 7.66
N GLY A 48 2.99 -6.19 8.00
CA GLY A 48 4.35 -6.39 7.54
C GLY A 48 5.41 -6.18 8.63
N TRP A 49 6.61 -5.79 8.22
CA TRP A 49 7.76 -5.54 9.10
C TRP A 49 7.60 -4.28 9.96
N ASN A 50 8.09 -4.34 11.22
CA ASN A 50 8.01 -3.25 12.20
C ASN A 50 9.29 -3.00 13.02
N GLU A 51 10.42 -3.51 12.62
CA GLU A 51 11.68 -3.37 13.38
C GLU A 51 12.06 -1.90 13.68
N LYS A 52 11.69 -0.98 12.78
CA LYS A 52 11.89 0.46 12.92
C LYS A 52 10.64 1.21 13.41
N GLY A 53 9.57 0.51 13.74
CA GLY A 53 8.29 1.12 14.12
C GLY A 53 7.47 1.63 12.94
N GLN A 54 7.81 1.23 11.71
CA GLN A 54 7.18 1.72 10.48
C GLN A 54 5.70 1.38 10.36
N LEU A 55 5.18 0.39 11.08
CA LEU A 55 3.74 0.12 11.14
C LEU A 55 2.95 1.18 11.92
N GLY A 56 3.62 1.97 12.77
CA GLY A 56 2.92 2.91 13.65
C GLY A 56 2.16 2.26 14.79
N VAL A 57 2.37 0.96 15.05
CA VAL A 57 1.67 0.13 16.04
C VAL A 57 2.69 -0.37 17.07
N PRO A 58 2.88 0.32 18.21
CA PRO A 58 3.92 -0.01 19.20
C PRO A 58 3.81 -1.41 19.82
N SER A 59 2.62 -2.01 19.84
CA SER A 59 2.39 -3.37 20.33
C SER A 59 2.98 -4.45 19.44
N VAL A 60 3.19 -4.17 18.14
CA VAL A 60 3.85 -5.07 17.18
C VAL A 60 5.34 -4.85 17.26
N LYS A 61 6.11 -5.85 17.71
CA LYS A 61 7.56 -5.71 17.93
C LYS A 61 8.37 -5.78 16.62
N GLU A 62 8.26 -6.88 15.88
CA GLU A 62 9.08 -7.13 14.70
C GLU A 62 8.28 -7.14 13.39
N ARG A 63 7.14 -7.83 13.38
CA ARG A 63 6.29 -7.98 12.19
C ARG A 63 4.90 -8.51 12.55
N THR A 64 3.95 -8.36 11.63
CA THR A 64 2.62 -8.97 11.73
C THR A 64 2.05 -9.26 10.34
N ALA A 65 1.41 -10.41 10.16
CA ALA A 65 0.65 -10.73 8.97
C ALA A 65 -0.84 -10.36 9.10
N THR A 66 -1.24 -9.81 10.24
CA THR A 66 -2.60 -9.33 10.49
C THR A 66 -2.62 -7.81 10.35
N PHE A 67 -3.57 -7.28 9.59
CA PHE A 67 -3.80 -5.84 9.56
C PHE A 67 -4.13 -5.32 10.97
N SER A 68 -3.33 -4.36 11.43
CA SER A 68 -3.44 -3.72 12.74
C SER A 68 -3.74 -2.24 12.57
N THR A 69 -4.58 -1.67 13.43
CA THR A 69 -4.96 -0.26 13.38
C THR A 69 -3.86 0.65 13.89
N VAL A 70 -3.69 1.80 13.25
CA VAL A 70 -2.76 2.85 13.65
C VAL A 70 -3.53 3.95 14.38
N GLY A 71 -3.51 3.90 15.72
CA GLY A 71 -4.28 4.84 16.54
C GLY A 71 -5.79 4.70 16.35
N THR A 72 -6.52 5.79 16.62
CA THR A 72 -7.99 5.85 16.57
C THR A 72 -8.53 6.89 15.59
N ASP A 73 -7.66 7.58 14.88
CA ASP A 73 -8.05 8.62 13.94
C ASP A 73 -8.81 8.04 12.74
N LYS A 74 -9.85 8.74 12.30
CA LYS A 74 -10.74 8.35 11.19
C LYS A 74 -10.75 9.37 10.04
N ASN A 75 -9.68 10.09 9.86
CA ASN A 75 -9.55 11.15 8.88
C ASN A 75 -8.28 11.02 8.01
N TRP A 76 -7.77 9.81 7.88
CA TRP A 76 -6.66 9.54 6.98
C TRP A 76 -7.15 9.54 5.53
N LYS A 77 -6.46 10.31 4.67
CA LYS A 77 -6.82 10.51 3.26
C LYS A 77 -5.85 9.86 2.31
N PHE A 78 -4.55 9.86 2.64
CA PHE A 78 -3.50 9.40 1.75
C PHE A 78 -2.39 8.69 2.54
N VAL A 79 -1.79 7.68 1.93
CA VAL A 79 -0.67 6.91 2.47
C VAL A 79 0.40 6.68 1.39
N GLU A 80 1.67 6.75 1.78
CA GLU A 80 2.81 6.39 0.94
C GLU A 80 3.81 5.58 1.77
N GLY A 81 4.06 4.33 1.37
CA GLY A 81 5.02 3.43 2.00
C GLY A 81 6.42 3.62 1.43
N GLY A 82 7.40 3.83 2.29
CA GLY A 82 8.84 3.86 1.98
C GLY A 82 9.54 2.56 2.38
N LYS A 83 10.88 2.60 2.51
CA LYS A 83 11.71 1.44 2.87
C LYS A 83 11.42 0.90 4.28
N ALA A 84 11.55 1.73 5.27
CA ALA A 84 11.27 1.42 6.68
C ALA A 84 10.58 2.60 7.36
N TYR A 85 9.80 3.35 6.60
CA TYR A 85 9.05 4.53 7.01
C TYR A 85 7.80 4.66 6.15
N GLY A 86 6.87 5.49 6.59
CA GLY A 86 5.66 5.82 5.85
C GLY A 86 5.27 7.28 6.03
N PHE A 87 4.61 7.82 5.00
CA PHE A 87 4.00 9.14 5.02
C PHE A 87 2.48 9.02 4.93
N LEU A 88 1.80 9.91 5.63
CA LEU A 88 0.37 9.92 5.80
C LEU A 88 -0.14 11.35 5.69
N ILE A 89 -1.22 11.58 4.96
CA ILE A 89 -1.89 12.89 4.91
C ILE A 89 -3.31 12.72 5.43
N LYS A 90 -3.71 13.61 6.34
CA LYS A 90 -5.09 13.70 6.82
C LYS A 90 -5.98 14.56 5.92
N GLU A 91 -7.28 14.47 6.11
CA GLU A 91 -8.26 15.28 5.37
C GLU A 91 -8.08 16.79 5.59
N ASP A 92 -7.54 17.19 6.75
CA ASP A 92 -7.20 18.58 7.07
C ASP A 92 -5.91 19.09 6.39
N GLY A 93 -5.28 18.25 5.55
CA GLY A 93 -4.05 18.59 4.83
C GLY A 93 -2.77 18.52 5.65
N THR A 94 -2.81 18.04 6.90
CA THR A 94 -1.60 17.83 7.71
C THR A 94 -0.81 16.62 7.23
N LEU A 95 0.53 16.72 7.19
CA LEU A 95 1.45 15.64 6.82
C LEU A 95 2.02 14.99 8.09
N TRP A 96 2.09 13.67 8.08
CA TRP A 96 2.58 12.84 9.18
C TRP A 96 3.59 11.81 8.66
N ALA A 97 4.56 11.44 9.48
CA ALA A 97 5.57 10.43 9.18
C ALA A 97 5.71 9.42 10.32
N VAL A 98 6.15 8.19 9.99
CA VAL A 98 6.32 7.09 10.94
C VAL A 98 7.47 6.17 10.49
N GLY A 99 8.18 5.55 11.43
CA GLY A 99 9.27 4.61 11.17
C GLY A 99 10.66 5.21 11.39
N THR A 100 11.64 4.86 10.53
CA THR A 100 13.01 5.39 10.63
C THR A 100 13.12 6.85 10.18
N ASN A 101 14.01 7.60 10.82
CA ASN A 101 14.35 8.98 10.43
C ASN A 101 15.81 9.11 9.92
N THR A 102 16.33 8.05 9.30
CA THR A 102 17.66 8.07 8.68
C THR A 102 17.74 9.20 7.65
N ASP A 103 18.85 9.94 7.64
CA ASP A 103 19.08 11.10 6.78
C ASP A 103 18.03 12.23 6.92
N GLY A 104 17.19 12.21 7.96
CA GLY A 104 16.11 13.15 8.15
C GLY A 104 14.88 12.89 7.27
N VAL A 105 14.71 11.68 6.76
CA VAL A 105 13.62 11.33 5.81
C VAL A 105 12.22 11.61 6.34
N GLN A 106 11.99 11.60 7.67
CA GLN A 106 10.69 11.95 8.21
C GLN A 106 10.35 13.45 8.10
N GLY A 107 11.35 14.31 7.90
CA GLY A 107 11.13 15.74 7.79
C GLY A 107 10.78 16.44 9.10
N THR A 108 10.91 15.77 10.25
CA THR A 108 10.54 16.30 11.59
C THR A 108 11.58 17.22 12.20
N GLY A 109 12.83 17.21 11.67
CA GLY A 109 13.94 18.04 12.13
C GLY A 109 14.61 17.57 13.43
N ASP A 110 14.09 16.56 14.10
CA ASP A 110 14.59 16.07 15.41
C ASP A 110 15.58 14.91 15.32
N GLY A 111 15.69 14.25 14.12
CA GLY A 111 16.60 13.13 13.88
C GLY A 111 16.24 11.84 14.62
N ILE A 112 15.00 11.72 15.12
CA ILE A 112 14.53 10.58 15.94
C ILE A 112 13.60 9.68 15.11
N ASP A 113 13.75 8.36 15.23
CA ASP A 113 12.82 7.36 14.69
C ASP A 113 11.50 7.43 15.46
N HIS A 114 10.37 7.63 14.75
CA HIS A 114 9.04 7.68 15.39
C HIS A 114 8.26 6.40 15.14
N LYS A 115 7.93 5.68 16.22
CA LYS A 115 7.18 4.41 16.18
C LYS A 115 5.65 4.59 16.18
N THR A 116 5.19 5.83 16.21
CA THR A 116 3.80 6.27 16.00
C THR A 116 3.80 7.47 15.08
N PRO A 117 2.75 7.72 14.32
CA PRO A 117 2.71 8.89 13.43
C PRO A 117 3.06 10.19 14.15
N LYS A 118 4.02 10.92 13.61
CA LYS A 118 4.48 12.23 14.06
C LYS A 118 4.20 13.26 12.98
N GLN A 119 3.57 14.38 13.35
CA GLN A 119 3.30 15.45 12.40
C GLN A 119 4.59 16.11 11.91
N VAL A 120 4.68 16.37 10.60
CA VAL A 120 5.78 17.05 9.92
C VAL A 120 5.45 18.53 9.81
N GLY A 121 6.14 19.35 10.61
CA GLY A 121 5.85 20.80 10.66
C GLY A 121 4.45 21.12 11.18
N THR A 122 3.90 22.25 10.76
CA THR A 122 2.58 22.76 11.17
C THR A 122 1.67 23.08 9.99
N ASP A 123 2.14 22.86 8.77
CA ASP A 123 1.40 23.21 7.55
C ASP A 123 0.19 22.27 7.36
N THR A 124 -0.88 22.79 6.77
CA THR A 124 -2.17 22.11 6.57
C THR A 124 -2.59 22.10 5.10
N ASP A 125 -1.64 22.27 4.19
CA ASP A 125 -1.87 22.42 2.75
C ASP A 125 -1.16 21.35 1.91
N TRP A 126 -0.73 20.24 2.52
CA TRP A 126 -0.11 19.13 1.81
C TRP A 126 -1.15 18.37 0.97
N ALA A 127 -0.91 18.30 -0.35
CA ALA A 127 -1.80 17.63 -1.30
C ALA A 127 -1.33 16.23 -1.66
N TYR A 128 -0.01 16.03 -1.72
CA TYR A 128 0.60 14.79 -2.18
C TYR A 128 2.00 14.64 -1.59
N VAL A 129 2.42 13.39 -1.33
CA VAL A 129 3.79 13.04 -0.93
C VAL A 129 4.22 11.79 -1.67
N THR A 130 5.48 11.71 -2.06
CA THR A 130 6.13 10.53 -2.61
C THR A 130 7.48 10.33 -1.96
N SER A 131 7.94 9.08 -1.94
CA SER A 131 9.21 8.74 -1.31
C SER A 131 9.93 7.61 -2.04
N VAL A 132 11.20 7.44 -1.73
CA VAL A 132 11.99 6.31 -2.22
C VAL A 132 11.56 5.05 -1.46
N ARG A 133 11.05 4.03 -2.17
CA ARG A 133 10.59 2.76 -1.58
C ARG A 133 11.73 1.83 -1.22
N PHE A 134 12.82 1.87 -1.97
CA PHE A 134 13.98 0.98 -1.84
C PHE A 134 15.26 1.80 -1.80
N TRP A 135 16.27 1.36 -1.10
CA TRP A 135 17.64 1.90 -1.13
C TRP A 135 17.82 3.41 -0.93
N GLY A 136 16.82 4.15 -0.41
CA GLY A 136 16.91 5.59 -0.21
C GLY A 136 16.08 6.12 0.95
N TYR A 137 16.41 7.34 1.35
CA TYR A 137 15.77 8.07 2.45
C TYR A 137 15.48 9.51 2.02
N THR A 138 14.66 9.65 0.97
CA THR A 138 14.29 10.94 0.40
C THR A 138 12.78 11.01 0.22
N ALA A 139 12.20 12.16 0.46
CA ALA A 139 10.80 12.45 0.21
C ALA A 139 10.63 13.77 -0.54
N LEU A 140 9.61 13.80 -1.40
CA LEU A 140 9.13 15.00 -2.09
C LEU A 140 7.62 15.13 -1.90
N ALA A 141 7.13 16.35 -1.80
CA ALA A 141 5.72 16.62 -1.63
C ALA A 141 5.28 17.84 -2.45
N ILE A 142 4.01 17.87 -2.81
CA ILE A 142 3.39 19.02 -3.48
C ILE A 142 2.30 19.55 -2.55
N LYS A 143 2.28 20.87 -2.36
CA LYS A 143 1.22 21.57 -1.66
C LYS A 143 0.05 21.93 -2.57
N THR A 144 -1.09 22.29 -1.99
CA THR A 144 -2.30 22.67 -2.73
C THR A 144 -2.14 23.90 -3.62
N ASP A 145 -1.15 24.74 -3.33
CA ASP A 145 -0.77 25.89 -4.15
C ASP A 145 0.14 25.52 -5.35
N GLY A 146 0.47 24.21 -5.50
CA GLY A 146 1.31 23.69 -6.58
C GLY A 146 2.82 23.86 -6.34
N THR A 147 3.28 24.29 -5.17
CA THR A 147 4.70 24.37 -4.83
C THR A 147 5.27 22.98 -4.53
N LEU A 148 6.54 22.74 -4.94
CA LEU A 148 7.24 21.49 -4.70
C LEU A 148 8.19 21.62 -3.50
N TRP A 149 8.18 20.63 -2.63
CA TRP A 149 8.98 20.56 -1.41
C TRP A 149 9.73 19.24 -1.32
N GLY A 150 10.89 19.23 -0.65
CA GLY A 150 11.69 18.02 -0.50
C GLY A 150 12.52 18.00 0.77
N TRP A 151 12.85 16.79 1.24
CA TRP A 151 13.70 16.56 2.41
C TRP A 151 14.30 15.14 2.40
N GLY A 152 15.21 14.87 3.34
CA GLY A 152 15.94 13.62 3.43
C GLY A 152 17.27 13.67 2.67
N SER A 153 17.73 12.53 2.20
CA SER A 153 19.00 12.37 1.50
C SER A 153 19.04 13.10 0.15
N ASN A 154 20.17 13.72 -0.16
CA ASN A 154 20.44 14.41 -1.44
C ASN A 154 21.78 14.01 -2.06
N SER A 155 22.28 12.83 -1.74
CA SER A 155 23.60 12.35 -2.18
C SER A 155 23.77 12.29 -3.71
N SER A 156 22.67 12.14 -4.44
CA SER A 156 22.61 12.06 -5.90
C SER A 156 21.87 13.23 -6.57
N ASN A 157 21.67 14.33 -5.84
CA ASN A 157 20.92 15.51 -6.27
C ASN A 157 19.43 15.25 -6.53
N GLN A 158 18.89 14.19 -5.95
CA GLN A 158 17.48 13.78 -6.13
C GLN A 158 16.47 14.77 -5.54
N LEU A 159 16.88 15.68 -4.64
CA LEU A 159 16.06 16.80 -4.18
C LEU A 159 15.91 17.91 -5.24
N GLY A 160 16.89 18.07 -6.14
CA GLY A 160 16.83 19.12 -7.16
C GLY A 160 17.13 20.54 -6.66
N THR A 161 17.79 20.69 -5.51
CA THR A 161 18.08 21.98 -4.89
C THR A 161 19.29 22.72 -5.48
N GLY A 162 20.07 22.05 -6.34
CA GLY A 162 21.39 22.53 -6.78
C GLY A 162 22.51 22.34 -5.73
N ASN A 163 22.19 21.96 -4.50
CA ASN A 163 23.14 21.75 -3.40
C ASN A 163 23.51 20.29 -3.29
N THR A 164 24.55 19.86 -3.99
CA THR A 164 24.98 18.46 -4.03
C THR A 164 25.37 17.93 -2.65
N GLY A 165 24.83 16.75 -2.31
CA GLY A 165 25.23 15.99 -1.12
C GLY A 165 24.73 16.53 0.23
N LYS A 166 23.97 17.63 0.26
CA LYS A 166 23.40 18.15 1.49
C LYS A 166 22.03 17.53 1.79
N ASN A 167 21.93 16.77 2.87
CA ASN A 167 20.66 16.26 3.37
C ASN A 167 19.86 17.39 4.03
N GLU A 168 18.53 17.35 3.86
CA GLU A 168 17.60 18.29 4.50
C GLU A 168 16.71 17.52 5.49
N THR A 169 16.72 17.92 6.76
CA THR A 169 16.00 17.22 7.83
C THR A 169 14.58 17.73 8.05
N THR A 170 14.22 18.83 7.37
CA THR A 170 12.88 19.43 7.36
C THR A 170 12.49 19.75 5.91
N PRO A 171 11.21 19.83 5.58
CA PRO A 171 10.78 20.23 4.23
C PRO A 171 11.35 21.58 3.81
N ILE A 172 11.99 21.64 2.63
CA ILE A 172 12.43 22.85 1.98
C ILE A 172 11.77 22.98 0.61
N GLN A 173 11.44 24.19 0.18
CA GLN A 173 10.87 24.42 -1.15
C GLN A 173 11.91 24.23 -2.25
N ILE A 174 11.54 23.55 -3.34
CA ILE A 174 12.38 23.28 -4.49
C ILE A 174 12.03 24.29 -5.60
N GLY A 175 12.93 25.25 -5.82
CA GLY A 175 12.70 26.35 -6.76
C GLY A 175 11.56 27.27 -6.31
N THR A 176 11.02 28.05 -7.25
CA THR A 176 9.95 29.04 -7.01
C THR A 176 8.67 28.76 -7.79
N ASP A 177 8.65 27.69 -8.59
CA ASP A 177 7.49 27.32 -9.40
C ASP A 177 6.36 26.82 -8.51
N ASN A 178 5.13 27.15 -8.88
CA ASN A 178 3.91 26.78 -8.17
C ASN A 178 2.89 26.08 -9.08
N ASN A 179 3.36 25.42 -10.12
CA ASN A 179 2.53 24.72 -11.10
C ASN A 179 2.88 23.23 -11.22
N TRP A 180 3.47 22.63 -10.18
CA TRP A 180 3.74 21.22 -10.14
C TRP A 180 2.43 20.43 -9.93
N LYS A 181 2.17 19.46 -10.84
CA LYS A 181 0.97 18.61 -10.82
C LYS A 181 1.22 17.27 -10.14
N THR A 182 2.35 16.65 -10.44
CA THR A 182 2.75 15.36 -9.88
C THR A 182 4.27 15.23 -9.85
N VAL A 183 4.77 14.43 -8.92
CA VAL A 183 6.19 14.10 -8.77
C VAL A 183 6.33 12.63 -8.41
N SER A 184 7.38 11.98 -8.89
CA SER A 184 7.69 10.58 -8.59
C SER A 184 9.20 10.38 -8.45
N MET A 185 9.60 9.54 -7.50
CA MET A 185 11.00 9.26 -7.21
C MET A 185 11.38 7.83 -7.56
N GLY A 186 12.51 7.67 -8.27
CA GLY A 186 13.29 6.44 -8.28
C GLY A 186 14.26 6.41 -7.10
N VAL A 187 15.27 5.54 -7.14
CA VAL A 187 16.26 5.48 -6.05
C VAL A 187 17.06 6.77 -5.90
N ALA A 188 17.45 7.37 -7.03
CA ALA A 188 18.38 8.49 -7.05
C ALA A 188 18.02 9.56 -8.08
N HIS A 189 16.86 9.47 -8.73
CA HIS A 189 16.37 10.47 -9.68
C HIS A 189 14.90 10.79 -9.38
N THR A 190 14.49 11.93 -9.88
CA THR A 190 13.14 12.45 -9.74
C THR A 190 12.59 12.85 -11.09
N MET A 191 11.33 12.51 -11.32
CA MET A 191 10.55 12.94 -12.49
C MET A 191 9.29 13.66 -12.01
N ALA A 192 8.87 14.70 -12.73
CA ALA A 192 7.69 15.48 -12.38
C ALA A 192 6.96 15.99 -13.63
N ILE A 193 5.66 16.26 -13.49
CA ILE A 193 4.84 16.89 -14.54
C ILE A 193 4.26 18.19 -13.98
N LYS A 194 4.31 19.25 -14.77
CA LYS A 194 3.64 20.50 -14.47
C LYS A 194 2.21 20.54 -14.97
N THR A 195 1.41 21.49 -14.54
CA THR A 195 0.00 21.65 -14.92
C THR A 195 -0.20 21.95 -16.41
N ASP A 196 0.84 22.46 -17.08
CA ASP A 196 0.89 22.68 -18.52
C ASP A 196 1.19 21.40 -19.33
N GLY A 197 1.34 20.25 -18.65
CA GLY A 197 1.62 18.96 -19.27
C GLY A 197 3.08 18.73 -19.64
N THR A 198 4.02 19.60 -19.27
CA THR A 198 5.46 19.42 -19.52
C THR A 198 6.06 18.42 -18.54
N LEU A 199 7.01 17.59 -19.03
CA LEU A 199 7.76 16.61 -18.23
C LEU A 199 9.10 17.18 -17.80
N TRP A 200 9.48 16.95 -16.55
CA TRP A 200 10.71 17.43 -15.92
C TRP A 200 11.45 16.32 -15.21
N GLY A 201 12.79 16.41 -15.12
CA GLY A 201 13.60 15.41 -14.45
C GLY A 201 14.89 15.98 -13.87
N TRP A 202 15.40 15.33 -12.81
CA TRP A 202 16.69 15.67 -12.17
C TRP A 202 17.22 14.51 -11.32
N GLY A 203 18.44 14.64 -10.80
CA GLY A 203 19.14 13.62 -10.05
C GLY A 203 20.04 12.77 -10.91
N ASN A 204 20.26 11.52 -10.53
CA ASN A 204 21.10 10.56 -11.22
C ASN A 204 20.57 10.23 -12.62
N ASN A 205 21.49 10.12 -13.60
CA ASN A 205 21.16 9.77 -14.98
C ASN A 205 22.13 8.74 -15.60
N SER A 206 22.88 8.02 -14.78
CA SER A 206 23.91 7.09 -15.27
C SER A 206 23.39 5.96 -16.14
N SER A 207 22.10 5.60 -16.02
CA SER A 207 21.39 4.62 -16.84
C SER A 207 20.50 5.26 -17.91
N GLY A 208 20.53 6.59 -18.08
CA GLY A 208 19.63 7.31 -18.98
C GLY A 208 18.21 7.49 -18.45
N GLN A 209 17.98 7.33 -17.14
CA GLN A 209 16.66 7.33 -16.52
C GLN A 209 15.93 8.68 -16.56
N LEU A 210 16.59 9.77 -16.92
CA LEU A 210 15.94 11.05 -17.20
C LEU A 210 15.34 11.13 -18.61
N GLY A 211 15.76 10.27 -19.54
CA GLY A 211 15.24 10.23 -20.90
C GLY A 211 15.58 11.43 -21.78
N ASN A 212 16.59 12.24 -21.40
CA ASN A 212 16.98 13.48 -22.09
C ASN A 212 18.05 13.30 -23.18
N GLY A 213 18.31 12.06 -23.59
CA GLY A 213 19.32 11.71 -24.60
C GLY A 213 20.75 11.62 -24.08
N THR A 214 20.96 11.82 -22.78
CA THR A 214 22.28 11.78 -22.14
C THR A 214 22.32 10.77 -21.00
N GLN A 215 23.53 10.60 -20.41
CA GLN A 215 23.72 9.87 -19.14
C GLN A 215 24.33 10.80 -18.07
N THR A 216 24.21 12.10 -18.24
CA THR A 216 24.72 13.08 -17.31
C THR A 216 23.68 13.44 -16.26
N SER A 217 24.05 13.31 -14.99
CA SER A 217 23.22 13.70 -13.85
C SER A 217 22.93 15.20 -13.83
N VAL A 218 21.76 15.58 -13.31
CA VAL A 218 21.27 16.96 -13.29
C VAL A 218 20.95 17.37 -11.85
N THR A 219 21.40 18.54 -11.41
CA THR A 219 21.29 18.97 -10.01
C THR A 219 20.04 19.78 -9.67
N THR A 220 19.35 20.27 -10.69
CA THR A 220 18.09 21.07 -10.57
C THR A 220 17.08 20.59 -11.60
N PRO A 221 15.78 20.84 -11.42
CA PRO A 221 14.76 20.45 -12.41
C PRO A 221 15.07 20.98 -13.81
N VAL A 222 15.07 20.10 -14.82
CA VAL A 222 15.17 20.44 -16.24
C VAL A 222 14.02 19.82 -17.00
N GLN A 223 13.52 20.52 -18.03
CA GLN A 223 12.47 20.00 -18.90
C GLN A 223 13.00 18.88 -19.81
N ILE A 224 12.22 17.80 -19.95
CA ILE A 224 12.55 16.64 -20.77
C ILE A 224 11.70 16.69 -22.05
N GLY A 225 12.36 16.96 -23.18
CA GLY A 225 11.65 17.15 -24.44
C GLY A 225 10.82 18.43 -24.48
N THR A 226 9.92 18.52 -25.47
CA THR A 226 9.07 19.71 -25.70
C THR A 226 7.58 19.41 -25.66
N ASP A 227 7.20 18.15 -25.44
CA ASP A 227 5.81 17.72 -25.41
C ASP A 227 5.09 18.30 -24.18
N THR A 228 3.79 18.60 -24.32
CA THR A 228 2.95 19.23 -23.31
C THR A 228 1.69 18.40 -23.01
N ASP A 229 1.72 17.12 -23.35
CA ASP A 229 0.60 16.20 -23.21
C ASP A 229 0.86 15.05 -22.21
N TRP A 230 1.87 15.20 -21.34
CA TRP A 230 2.15 14.24 -20.28
C TRP A 230 1.10 14.29 -19.18
N SER A 231 0.51 13.14 -18.82
CA SER A 231 -0.54 13.02 -17.82
C SER A 231 -0.12 12.32 -16.55
N TYR A 232 0.81 11.36 -16.67
CA TYR A 232 1.29 10.52 -15.56
C TYR A 232 2.79 10.23 -15.73
N VAL A 233 3.51 10.18 -14.61
CA VAL A 233 4.91 9.73 -14.57
C VAL A 233 5.16 8.88 -13.34
N LYS A 234 5.93 7.81 -13.50
CA LYS A 234 6.41 6.94 -12.42
C LYS A 234 7.90 6.69 -12.59
N ALA A 235 8.67 7.05 -11.59
CA ALA A 235 10.05 6.66 -11.44
C ALA A 235 10.14 5.45 -10.50
N ILE A 236 10.89 4.41 -10.89
CA ILE A 236 11.09 3.19 -10.11
C ILE A 236 12.55 2.80 -10.25
N ASP A 237 13.29 2.68 -9.16
CA ASP A 237 14.71 2.37 -9.17
C ASP A 237 15.50 3.28 -10.14
N ASN A 238 16.09 2.77 -11.20
CA ASN A 238 16.79 3.52 -12.26
C ASN A 238 16.00 3.55 -13.57
N ARG A 239 14.68 3.64 -13.50
CA ARG A 239 13.75 3.59 -14.64
C ARG A 239 12.69 4.67 -14.54
N THR A 240 12.21 5.11 -15.69
CA THR A 240 11.11 6.06 -15.80
C THR A 240 10.06 5.54 -16.79
N TYR A 241 8.81 5.71 -16.40
CA TYR A 241 7.61 5.42 -17.16
C TYR A 241 6.79 6.68 -17.24
N ALA A 242 6.55 7.21 -18.43
CA ALA A 242 5.77 8.41 -18.67
C ALA A 242 4.61 8.11 -19.61
N VAL A 243 3.40 8.54 -19.24
CA VAL A 243 2.18 8.28 -20.00
C VAL A 243 1.59 9.59 -20.49
N LYS A 244 1.24 9.63 -21.76
CA LYS A 244 0.55 10.76 -22.39
C LYS A 244 -0.95 10.76 -22.06
N THR A 245 -1.63 11.85 -22.38
CA THR A 245 -3.09 12.01 -22.13
C THR A 245 -3.94 11.02 -22.93
N ASP A 246 -3.42 10.49 -24.03
CA ASP A 246 -4.07 9.44 -24.84
C ASP A 246 -3.87 8.01 -24.29
N GLY A 247 -3.05 7.85 -23.24
CA GLY A 247 -2.70 6.57 -22.63
C GLY A 247 -1.46 5.90 -23.22
N THR A 248 -0.74 6.56 -24.14
CA THR A 248 0.49 6.04 -24.73
C THR A 248 1.63 6.06 -23.72
N LEU A 249 2.31 4.92 -23.56
CA LEU A 249 3.43 4.74 -22.63
C LEU A 249 4.77 4.98 -23.31
N TYR A 250 5.62 5.79 -22.68
CA TYR A 250 7.04 5.96 -22.99
C TYR A 250 7.90 5.54 -21.80
N VAL A 251 9.06 4.97 -22.06
CA VAL A 251 9.96 4.42 -21.06
C VAL A 251 11.40 4.81 -21.30
N CYS A 252 12.20 4.93 -20.23
CA CYS A 252 13.65 5.10 -20.31
C CYS A 252 14.36 4.61 -19.05
N GLY A 253 15.69 4.57 -19.09
CA GLY A 253 16.53 4.07 -18.00
C GLY A 253 16.93 2.61 -18.18
N SER A 254 17.22 1.95 -17.07
CA SER A 254 17.65 0.55 -17.04
C SER A 254 16.52 -0.41 -17.48
N ASN A 255 16.87 -1.32 -18.39
CA ASN A 255 15.98 -2.39 -18.83
C ASN A 255 16.46 -3.79 -18.38
N ALA A 256 17.19 -3.86 -17.27
CA ALA A 256 17.54 -5.13 -16.66
C ALA A 256 16.27 -6.01 -16.52
N TYR A 257 16.37 -7.28 -16.88
CA TYR A 257 15.25 -8.24 -16.83
C TYR A 257 14.00 -7.86 -17.65
N GLY A 258 14.12 -6.98 -18.67
CA GLY A 258 12.99 -6.53 -19.48
C GLY A 258 12.01 -5.62 -18.74
N LEU A 259 12.43 -4.98 -17.64
CA LEU A 259 11.57 -4.26 -16.71
C LEU A 259 10.89 -3.02 -17.31
N LEU A 260 11.37 -2.51 -18.43
CA LEU A 260 10.67 -1.45 -19.17
C LEU A 260 9.41 -1.96 -19.90
N GLY A 261 9.18 -3.28 -19.93
CA GLY A 261 7.98 -3.87 -20.53
C GLY A 261 7.93 -3.81 -22.05
N LEU A 262 9.10 -3.80 -22.73
CA LEU A 262 9.20 -3.68 -24.17
C LEU A 262 9.05 -5.02 -24.92
N ASN A 263 8.73 -6.12 -24.21
CA ASN A 263 8.57 -7.47 -24.76
C ASN A 263 9.77 -7.97 -25.60
N GLN A 264 10.97 -7.63 -25.18
CA GLN A 264 12.20 -8.12 -25.79
C GLN A 264 12.55 -9.51 -25.26
N SER A 265 13.11 -10.37 -26.11
CA SER A 265 13.73 -11.61 -25.64
C SER A 265 15.02 -11.32 -24.84
N GLU A 266 15.51 -12.28 -24.06
CA GLU A 266 16.76 -12.11 -23.32
C GLU A 266 17.95 -11.82 -24.24
N GLU A 267 17.97 -12.42 -25.43
CA GLU A 267 19.03 -12.26 -26.44
C GLU A 267 18.99 -10.87 -27.12
N GLU A 268 17.82 -10.26 -27.21
CA GLU A 268 17.60 -8.94 -27.84
C GLU A 268 17.59 -7.79 -26.84
N LEU A 269 17.82 -8.07 -25.55
CA LEU A 269 17.64 -7.12 -24.47
C LEU A 269 18.64 -5.96 -24.56
N ILE A 270 18.13 -4.76 -24.78
CA ILE A 270 18.92 -3.52 -24.65
C ILE A 270 18.91 -3.13 -23.18
N SER A 271 20.09 -3.03 -22.58
CA SER A 271 20.26 -2.84 -21.15
C SER A 271 19.80 -1.46 -20.64
N ASN A 272 19.94 -0.41 -21.44
CA ASN A 272 19.59 0.95 -21.05
C ASN A 272 19.04 1.77 -22.22
N TYR A 273 18.06 2.62 -21.93
CA TYR A 273 17.48 3.59 -22.86
C TYR A 273 17.68 4.99 -22.32
N ASN A 274 18.47 5.82 -22.99
CA ASN A 274 18.75 7.19 -22.55
C ASN A 274 17.79 8.25 -23.13
N THR A 275 16.84 7.83 -23.96
CA THR A 275 15.75 8.64 -24.50
C THR A 275 14.41 8.01 -24.15
N LEU A 276 13.37 8.83 -24.04
CA LEU A 276 11.99 8.33 -23.93
C LEU A 276 11.64 7.51 -25.16
N THR A 277 11.44 6.22 -24.97
CA THR A 277 11.17 5.23 -26.01
C THR A 277 9.73 4.76 -25.93
N LEU A 278 9.02 4.75 -27.05
CA LEU A 278 7.63 4.30 -27.14
C LEU A 278 7.54 2.80 -26.83
N ALA A 279 6.69 2.42 -25.87
CA ALA A 279 6.34 1.04 -25.58
C ALA A 279 5.16 0.60 -26.49
N SER A 280 5.46 0.28 -27.74
CA SER A 280 4.46 0.02 -28.80
C SER A 280 3.71 -1.31 -28.65
N ASN A 281 4.09 -2.14 -27.69
CA ASN A 281 3.45 -3.43 -27.40
C ASN A 281 2.18 -3.32 -26.53
N PHE A 282 1.90 -2.15 -25.96
CA PHE A 282 0.62 -1.91 -25.31
C PHE A 282 -0.41 -1.42 -26.32
N THR A 283 -1.48 -2.18 -26.48
CA THR A 283 -2.62 -1.84 -27.36
C THR A 283 -3.73 -1.12 -26.60
N GLU A 284 -3.76 -1.31 -25.28
CA GLU A 284 -4.67 -0.62 -24.36
C GLU A 284 -3.97 0.59 -23.73
N LYS A 285 -4.76 1.55 -23.26
CA LYS A 285 -4.25 2.72 -22.55
C LYS A 285 -3.61 2.33 -21.22
N VAL A 286 -2.37 2.70 -21.02
CA VAL A 286 -1.72 2.56 -19.72
C VAL A 286 -2.24 3.66 -18.78
N ILE A 287 -2.72 3.29 -17.60
CA ILE A 287 -3.25 4.21 -16.58
C ILE A 287 -2.21 4.47 -15.50
N SER A 288 -1.54 3.42 -15.04
CA SER A 288 -0.54 3.52 -13.98
C SER A 288 0.50 2.42 -14.08
N VAL A 289 1.65 2.67 -13.46
CA VAL A 289 2.76 1.72 -13.34
C VAL A 289 3.17 1.65 -11.88
N SER A 290 3.40 0.45 -11.38
CA SER A 290 3.96 0.19 -10.06
C SER A 290 5.08 -0.83 -10.18
N GLY A 291 5.92 -0.98 -9.15
CA GLY A 291 7.00 -1.96 -9.21
C GLY A 291 8.05 -1.73 -8.15
N CYS A 292 9.06 -2.57 -8.23
CA CYS A 292 10.24 -2.55 -7.37
C CYS A 292 11.52 -2.69 -8.20
N GLU A 293 12.63 -2.98 -7.54
CA GLU A 293 13.93 -3.21 -8.18
C GLU A 293 13.86 -4.26 -9.30
N ASN A 294 13.15 -5.35 -9.09
CA ASN A 294 13.19 -6.55 -9.93
C ASN A 294 11.88 -6.87 -10.66
N THR A 295 10.80 -6.16 -10.40
CA THR A 295 9.51 -6.36 -11.06
C THR A 295 8.84 -5.05 -11.42
N THR A 296 8.12 -5.06 -12.52
CA THR A 296 7.25 -3.94 -12.92
C THR A 296 5.85 -4.47 -13.21
N THR A 297 4.88 -3.71 -12.77
CA THR A 297 3.45 -4.00 -12.94
C THR A 297 2.79 -2.84 -13.66
N PHE A 298 2.10 -3.11 -14.75
CA PHE A 298 1.40 -2.12 -15.57
C PHE A 298 -0.11 -2.31 -15.42
N ALA A 299 -0.81 -1.24 -15.21
CA ALA A 299 -2.27 -1.20 -15.19
C ALA A 299 -2.79 -0.54 -16.47
N VAL A 300 -3.64 -1.23 -17.20
CA VAL A 300 -4.27 -0.71 -18.41
C VAL A 300 -5.79 -0.60 -18.23
N GLY A 301 -6.42 0.36 -18.92
CA GLY A 301 -7.85 0.59 -18.83
C GLY A 301 -8.25 2.00 -19.27
N GLU A 302 -9.38 2.50 -18.80
CA GLU A 302 -9.90 3.82 -19.13
C GLU A 302 -10.56 4.53 -17.95
N ASN A 303 -10.58 5.86 -17.99
CA ASN A 303 -11.28 6.71 -17.01
C ASN A 303 -10.91 6.42 -15.55
N GLY A 304 -9.64 6.03 -15.29
CA GLY A 304 -9.15 5.68 -13.95
C GLY A 304 -9.55 4.28 -13.48
N ILE A 305 -10.25 3.49 -14.30
CA ILE A 305 -10.63 2.11 -14.01
C ILE A 305 -9.63 1.19 -14.69
N ILE A 306 -8.97 0.34 -13.89
CA ILE A 306 -8.03 -0.67 -14.36
C ILE A 306 -8.84 -1.90 -14.77
N SER A 307 -8.80 -2.23 -16.05
CA SER A 307 -9.48 -3.41 -16.61
C SER A 307 -8.58 -4.62 -16.69
N LYS A 308 -7.24 -4.41 -16.78
CA LYS A 308 -6.24 -5.47 -16.88
C LYS A 308 -4.92 -5.06 -16.24
N ILE A 309 -4.17 -6.04 -15.77
CA ILE A 309 -2.86 -5.86 -15.16
C ILE A 309 -1.86 -6.76 -15.88
N TYR A 310 -0.66 -6.23 -16.16
CA TYR A 310 0.48 -6.97 -16.69
C TYR A 310 1.66 -6.86 -15.73
N THR A 311 2.46 -7.90 -15.66
CA THR A 311 3.69 -7.97 -14.85
C THR A 311 4.87 -8.45 -15.67
N VAL A 312 6.09 -8.01 -15.34
CA VAL A 312 7.33 -8.42 -16.01
C VAL A 312 8.49 -8.39 -15.01
N GLY A 313 9.51 -9.18 -15.26
CA GLY A 313 10.75 -9.22 -14.49
C GLY A 313 10.95 -10.51 -13.70
N ASP A 314 11.54 -10.40 -12.52
CA ASP A 314 11.84 -11.50 -11.62
C ASP A 314 10.54 -12.10 -11.03
N ASN A 315 10.41 -13.42 -11.12
CA ASN A 315 9.30 -14.17 -10.51
C ASN A 315 9.71 -14.93 -9.24
N THR A 316 10.83 -14.56 -8.67
CA THR A 316 11.20 -15.00 -7.32
C THR A 316 10.08 -14.62 -6.35
N ASP A 317 9.77 -15.49 -5.44
CA ASP A 317 8.68 -15.30 -4.49
C ASP A 317 7.27 -15.21 -5.13
N GLY A 318 7.12 -15.47 -6.43
CA GLY A 318 5.81 -15.42 -7.12
C GLY A 318 5.35 -14.00 -7.47
N ALA A 319 6.29 -13.07 -7.61
CA ALA A 319 6.01 -11.64 -7.78
C ALA A 319 5.18 -11.29 -9.03
N LEU A 320 5.23 -12.14 -10.08
CA LEU A 320 4.42 -11.93 -11.29
C LEU A 320 2.97 -12.40 -11.16
N GLY A 321 2.65 -13.24 -10.16
CA GLY A 321 1.27 -13.70 -9.91
C GLY A 321 0.74 -14.72 -10.93
N ASP A 322 1.59 -15.25 -11.81
CA ASP A 322 1.26 -16.13 -12.93
C ASP A 322 1.20 -17.64 -12.58
N GLY A 323 1.42 -17.97 -11.32
CA GLY A 323 1.44 -19.35 -10.83
C GLY A 323 2.81 -20.03 -10.86
N ASN A 324 3.84 -19.43 -11.48
CA ASN A 324 5.13 -20.07 -11.78
C ASN A 324 6.27 -19.72 -10.80
N GLY A 325 6.08 -18.83 -9.85
CA GLY A 325 7.10 -18.39 -8.91
C GLY A 325 7.83 -19.54 -8.18
N LYS A 326 9.10 -19.33 -7.82
CA LYS A 326 9.93 -20.28 -7.08
C LYS A 326 10.55 -19.59 -5.85
N LEU A 327 10.35 -20.15 -4.68
CA LEU A 327 11.08 -19.73 -3.49
C LEU A 327 12.56 -20.12 -3.64
N LEU A 328 13.45 -19.12 -3.61
CA LEU A 328 14.88 -19.37 -3.66
C LEU A 328 15.39 -19.79 -2.27
N THR A 329 16.24 -20.82 -2.28
CA THR A 329 17.02 -21.24 -1.11
C THR A 329 18.41 -20.59 -1.15
N ALA A 330 19.14 -20.60 -0.06
CA ALA A 330 20.51 -20.09 0.00
C ALA A 330 21.49 -20.76 -0.97
N THR A 331 21.11 -21.91 -1.55
CA THR A 331 21.91 -22.68 -2.51
C THR A 331 21.45 -22.53 -3.96
N SER A 332 20.41 -21.73 -4.24
CA SER A 332 19.95 -21.51 -5.61
C SER A 332 20.93 -20.64 -6.39
N SER A 333 21.28 -21.04 -7.61
CA SER A 333 22.12 -20.24 -8.51
C SER A 333 21.32 -19.10 -9.16
N SER A 334 22.00 -18.06 -9.65
CA SER A 334 21.36 -16.96 -10.39
C SER A 334 20.61 -17.42 -11.65
N ASP A 335 21.06 -18.51 -12.27
CA ASP A 335 20.47 -19.06 -13.50
C ASP A 335 19.17 -19.85 -13.24
N GLU A 336 18.86 -20.16 -11.96
CA GLU A 336 17.62 -20.81 -11.56
C GLU A 336 16.50 -19.83 -11.20
N MET A 337 16.75 -18.51 -11.26
CA MET A 337 15.74 -17.51 -10.93
C MET A 337 14.66 -17.47 -12.01
N PRO A 338 13.39 -17.76 -11.68
CA PRO A 338 12.31 -17.64 -12.65
C PRO A 338 12.13 -16.18 -13.05
N ARG A 339 12.09 -15.88 -14.34
CA ARG A 339 11.94 -14.53 -14.88
C ARG A 339 11.02 -14.54 -16.08
N SER A 340 10.39 -13.40 -16.36
CA SER A 340 9.76 -13.12 -17.64
C SER A 340 10.31 -11.82 -18.20
N TYR A 341 10.81 -11.87 -19.41
CA TYR A 341 11.25 -10.69 -20.18
C TYR A 341 10.10 -10.09 -21.01
N THR A 342 8.97 -10.79 -21.06
CA THR A 342 7.75 -10.37 -21.72
C THR A 342 6.63 -10.19 -20.69
N LEU A 343 5.63 -9.38 -21.05
CA LEU A 343 4.47 -9.12 -20.19
C LEU A 343 3.68 -10.42 -19.96
N VAL A 344 3.36 -10.70 -18.71
CA VAL A 344 2.45 -11.78 -18.29
C VAL A 344 1.28 -11.22 -17.50
N GLU A 345 0.14 -11.90 -17.54
CA GLU A 345 -1.05 -11.53 -16.76
C GLU A 345 -1.05 -12.31 -15.45
N PRO A 346 -1.16 -11.64 -14.28
CA PRO A 346 -1.42 -12.32 -13.02
C PRO A 346 -2.75 -13.08 -13.09
N LEU A 347 -2.82 -14.24 -12.42
CA LEU A 347 -4.04 -15.07 -12.38
C LEU A 347 -5.11 -14.47 -11.46
N LEU A 348 -5.50 -13.24 -11.74
CA LEU A 348 -6.61 -12.54 -11.09
C LEU A 348 -7.96 -13.10 -11.56
N PRO A 349 -9.03 -13.04 -10.72
CA PRO A 349 -10.35 -13.46 -11.16
C PRO A 349 -10.84 -12.66 -12.38
N GLU A 350 -11.47 -13.34 -13.32
CA GLU A 350 -12.02 -12.72 -14.53
C GLU A 350 -13.18 -11.76 -14.21
N GLY A 351 -13.32 -10.74 -15.06
CA GLY A 351 -14.44 -9.79 -14.99
C GLY A 351 -14.37 -8.75 -13.86
N LEU A 352 -13.27 -8.71 -13.11
CA LEU A 352 -13.05 -7.68 -12.10
C LEU A 352 -12.39 -6.44 -12.71
N ASN A 353 -12.79 -5.28 -12.18
CA ASN A 353 -12.13 -3.99 -12.40
C ASN A 353 -11.44 -3.55 -11.12
N TYR A 354 -10.32 -2.83 -11.27
CA TYR A 354 -9.52 -2.36 -10.14
C TYR A 354 -9.44 -0.84 -10.11
N SER A 355 -9.29 -0.28 -8.93
CA SER A 355 -9.15 1.16 -8.70
C SER A 355 -7.74 1.56 -8.28
N VAL A 356 -7.01 0.67 -7.60
CA VAL A 356 -5.67 0.92 -7.08
C VAL A 356 -4.76 -0.27 -7.37
N LEU A 357 -3.52 0.04 -7.77
CA LEU A 357 -2.43 -0.92 -7.91
C LEU A 357 -1.20 -0.37 -7.15
N SER A 358 -0.60 -1.19 -6.30
CA SER A 358 0.63 -0.84 -5.58
C SER A 358 1.54 -2.05 -5.44
N SER A 359 2.85 -1.87 -5.68
CA SER A 359 3.83 -2.97 -5.58
C SER A 359 4.96 -2.59 -4.63
N GLY A 360 5.29 -3.51 -3.74
CA GLY A 360 6.45 -3.45 -2.85
C GLY A 360 7.57 -4.39 -3.33
N GLN A 361 8.51 -4.75 -2.44
CA GLN A 361 9.61 -5.63 -2.81
C GLN A 361 9.12 -7.06 -3.05
N ASN A 362 9.02 -7.44 -4.33
CA ASN A 362 8.57 -8.76 -4.80
C ASN A 362 7.14 -9.13 -4.38
N TYR A 363 6.27 -8.15 -4.15
CA TYR A 363 4.83 -8.37 -3.93
C TYR A 363 4.00 -7.26 -4.55
N SER A 364 2.76 -7.56 -4.84
CA SER A 364 1.81 -6.60 -5.42
C SER A 364 0.44 -6.69 -4.76
N LEU A 365 -0.26 -5.58 -4.77
CA LEU A 365 -1.54 -5.33 -4.15
C LEU A 365 -2.46 -4.65 -5.15
N ALA A 366 -3.69 -5.12 -5.30
CA ALA A 366 -4.69 -4.49 -6.15
C ALA A 366 -6.04 -4.40 -5.43
N ILE A 367 -6.63 -3.20 -5.40
CA ILE A 367 -7.98 -2.99 -4.87
C ILE A 367 -8.96 -2.94 -6.04
N THR A 368 -10.01 -3.75 -5.98
CA THR A 368 -11.11 -3.73 -6.95
C THR A 368 -11.97 -2.48 -6.79
N THR A 369 -12.78 -2.17 -7.79
CA THR A 369 -13.71 -1.03 -7.71
C THR A 369 -14.79 -1.18 -6.62
N ASP A 370 -15.04 -2.41 -6.13
CA ASP A 370 -15.91 -2.69 -4.99
C ASP A 370 -15.13 -2.80 -3.64
N GLY A 371 -13.85 -2.43 -3.64
CA GLY A 371 -13.03 -2.29 -2.42
C GLY A 371 -12.43 -3.59 -1.86
N LYS A 372 -12.42 -4.68 -2.62
CA LYS A 372 -11.74 -5.93 -2.24
C LYS A 372 -10.25 -5.85 -2.56
N LEU A 373 -9.41 -6.37 -1.67
CA LEU A 373 -7.96 -6.40 -1.83
C LEU A 373 -7.51 -7.78 -2.33
N TYR A 374 -6.78 -7.78 -3.45
CA TYR A 374 -6.01 -8.94 -3.91
C TYR A 374 -4.52 -8.68 -3.70
N ALA A 375 -3.79 -9.70 -3.24
CA ALA A 375 -2.35 -9.64 -2.98
C ALA A 375 -1.64 -10.88 -3.51
N TRP A 376 -0.39 -10.72 -3.97
CA TRP A 376 0.46 -11.85 -4.42
C TRP A 376 1.93 -11.52 -4.27
N GLY A 377 2.77 -12.55 -4.37
CA GLY A 377 4.20 -12.45 -4.24
C GLY A 377 4.71 -12.79 -2.85
N ARG A 378 5.76 -12.12 -2.43
CA ARG A 378 6.48 -12.34 -1.17
C ARG A 378 5.64 -11.98 0.05
N ASN A 379 5.64 -12.87 1.06
CA ASN A 379 4.97 -12.64 2.34
C ASN A 379 5.88 -12.93 3.57
N LYS A 380 7.19 -12.88 3.41
CA LYS A 380 8.16 -13.21 4.48
C LYS A 380 8.09 -12.28 5.70
N GLY A 381 7.54 -11.09 5.53
CA GLY A 381 7.31 -10.12 6.60
C GLY A 381 5.86 -10.06 7.08
N GLY A 382 4.93 -10.77 6.45
CA GLY A 382 3.50 -10.63 6.70
C GLY A 382 2.86 -9.45 5.95
N GLN A 383 3.56 -8.92 4.93
CA GLN A 383 3.15 -7.71 4.22
C GLN A 383 1.90 -7.87 3.35
N LEU A 384 1.42 -9.07 3.11
CA LEU A 384 0.16 -9.29 2.40
C LEU A 384 -1.07 -9.13 3.30
N GLY A 385 -0.92 -9.28 4.62
CA GLY A 385 -2.03 -9.11 5.56
C GLY A 385 -3.03 -10.28 5.57
N ASP A 386 -2.56 -11.49 5.33
CA ASP A 386 -3.35 -12.71 5.12
C ASP A 386 -3.64 -13.51 6.40
N ASP A 387 -3.33 -12.94 7.57
CA ASP A 387 -3.46 -13.57 8.88
C ASP A 387 -2.63 -14.88 9.07
N THR A 388 -1.65 -15.13 8.19
CA THR A 388 -0.75 -16.29 8.33
C THR A 388 0.03 -16.20 9.64
N ASP A 389 0.30 -17.34 10.27
CA ASP A 389 1.14 -17.40 11.47
C ASP A 389 2.53 -16.84 11.17
N VAL A 390 2.98 -15.85 11.95
CA VAL A 390 4.28 -15.17 11.75
C VAL A 390 5.47 -16.13 11.81
N ASP A 391 5.36 -17.25 12.51
CA ASP A 391 6.39 -18.27 12.57
C ASP A 391 6.54 -19.07 11.25
N MET A 392 5.49 -19.05 10.41
CA MET A 392 5.45 -19.71 9.10
C MET A 392 5.85 -18.77 7.95
N LEU A 393 5.97 -17.46 8.19
CA LEU A 393 6.23 -16.43 7.16
C LEU A 393 7.53 -16.62 6.35
N PRO A 394 8.66 -17.14 6.88
CA PRO A 394 9.88 -17.31 6.10
C PRO A 394 9.72 -18.18 4.84
N THR A 395 8.69 -19.03 4.80
CA THR A 395 8.40 -19.93 3.67
C THR A 395 7.18 -19.48 2.86
N SER A 396 6.50 -18.39 3.27
CA SER A 396 5.25 -17.96 2.65
C SER A 396 5.51 -17.15 1.39
N ILE A 397 5.04 -17.68 0.26
CA ILE A 397 4.99 -17.00 -1.03
C ILE A 397 3.63 -17.28 -1.68
N TYR A 398 3.09 -16.28 -2.34
CA TYR A 398 1.83 -16.39 -3.08
C TYR A 398 2.08 -16.24 -4.57
N LYS A 399 2.18 -17.36 -5.27
CA LYS A 399 2.41 -17.42 -6.73
C LYS A 399 1.23 -16.94 -7.56
N LYS A 400 0.06 -16.83 -6.92
CA LYS A 400 -1.21 -16.37 -7.51
C LYS A 400 -1.84 -15.33 -6.59
N PRO A 401 -2.59 -14.38 -7.15
CA PRO A 401 -3.36 -13.44 -6.34
C PRO A 401 -4.33 -14.16 -5.40
N VAL A 402 -4.35 -13.72 -4.14
CA VAL A 402 -5.28 -14.18 -3.10
C VAL A 402 -6.11 -12.99 -2.59
N LEU A 403 -7.36 -13.26 -2.25
CA LEU A 403 -8.24 -12.27 -1.64
C LEU A 403 -7.83 -12.08 -0.16
N ILE A 404 -7.59 -10.83 0.22
CA ILE A 404 -7.26 -10.42 1.60
C ILE A 404 -8.50 -9.79 2.22
N PRO A 405 -9.05 -10.36 3.29
CA PRO A 405 -10.24 -9.83 3.94
C PRO A 405 -9.99 -8.43 4.52
N CYS A 406 -10.95 -7.51 4.34
CA CYS A 406 -10.99 -6.27 5.08
C CYS A 406 -11.53 -6.55 6.49
N PRO A 407 -10.86 -6.11 7.58
CA PRO A 407 -11.39 -6.27 8.93
C PRO A 407 -12.76 -5.58 9.09
N GLN A 408 -13.76 -6.33 9.55
CA GLN A 408 -15.15 -5.86 9.71
C GLN A 408 -15.46 -5.40 11.13
N THR A 409 -14.44 -5.20 11.98
CA THR A 409 -14.60 -4.68 13.34
C THR A 409 -14.62 -3.16 13.35
N GLU A 410 -15.55 -2.56 14.11
CA GLU A 410 -15.49 -1.14 14.44
C GLU A 410 -14.26 -0.87 15.33
N ILE A 411 -13.56 0.23 15.06
CA ILE A 411 -12.60 0.77 16.00
C ILE A 411 -13.39 1.60 17.00
N ASP A 412 -13.66 1.03 18.15
CA ASP A 412 -14.15 1.81 19.28
C ASP A 412 -12.97 2.60 19.86
N ALA A 413 -13.02 3.93 19.74
CA ALA A 413 -12.02 4.84 20.30
C ALA A 413 -11.91 4.71 21.85
N SER A 414 -12.84 4.00 22.48
CA SER A 414 -12.86 3.74 23.92
C SER A 414 -12.11 2.46 24.35
N VAL A 415 -11.68 1.60 23.42
CA VAL A 415 -11.04 0.31 23.74
C VAL A 415 -9.52 0.35 23.57
N ASN A 416 -8.86 1.17 24.37
CA ASN A 416 -7.43 1.04 24.69
C ASN A 416 -7.27 0.20 25.98
N THR A 417 -7.66 -1.08 25.92
CA THR A 417 -7.25 -2.02 26.96
C THR A 417 -6.91 -3.35 26.34
N VAL A 418 -5.63 -3.53 26.05
CA VAL A 418 -5.04 -4.87 26.14
C VAL A 418 -5.26 -5.25 27.61
N LEU A 419 -6.32 -5.99 27.89
CA LEU A 419 -6.50 -6.60 29.17
C LEU A 419 -5.38 -7.63 29.33
N SER A 420 -4.33 -7.24 30.05
CA SER A 420 -3.30 -8.15 30.59
C SER A 420 -3.91 -9.10 31.64
N ASP A 421 -5.21 -9.13 31.74
CA ASP A 421 -5.97 -9.90 32.73
C ASP A 421 -6.46 -11.20 32.12
N ASN A 422 -6.03 -12.29 32.73
CA ASN A 422 -6.41 -13.67 32.41
C ASN A 422 -7.91 -14.00 32.65
N THR A 423 -8.78 -13.00 32.60
CA THR A 423 -10.21 -13.13 32.96
C THR A 423 -10.99 -14.02 32.00
N VAL A 424 -10.64 -14.00 30.70
CA VAL A 424 -11.28 -14.85 29.70
C VAL A 424 -10.22 -15.64 28.93
N ARG A 425 -10.38 -16.97 28.84
CA ARG A 425 -9.45 -17.88 28.14
C ARG A 425 -10.19 -18.84 27.25
N PHE A 426 -9.61 -19.22 26.13
CA PHE A 426 -10.14 -20.22 25.21
C PHE A 426 -9.09 -21.32 24.97
N ASN A 427 -9.45 -22.58 25.17
CA ASN A 427 -8.53 -23.72 25.00
C ASN A 427 -8.71 -24.47 23.66
N GLY A 428 -9.42 -23.87 22.70
CA GLY A 428 -9.71 -24.48 21.39
C GLY A 428 -11.10 -25.16 21.32
N SER A 429 -11.76 -25.42 22.45
CA SER A 429 -13.12 -25.97 22.48
C SER A 429 -13.99 -25.33 23.56
N THR A 430 -13.40 -24.82 24.62
CA THR A 430 -14.15 -24.28 25.77
C THR A 430 -13.63 -22.89 26.12
N LEU A 431 -14.55 -21.96 26.28
CA LEU A 431 -14.33 -20.66 26.86
C LEU A 431 -14.41 -20.76 28.37
N TYR A 432 -13.40 -20.22 29.05
CA TYR A 432 -13.33 -20.11 30.51
C TYR A 432 -13.34 -18.65 30.90
N THR A 433 -14.07 -18.31 31.94
CA THR A 433 -14.06 -16.97 32.52
C THR A 433 -14.00 -17.05 34.04
N THR A 434 -13.26 -16.13 34.66
CA THR A 434 -13.18 -16.01 36.12
C THR A 434 -14.30 -15.17 36.68
N GLU A 435 -14.97 -14.35 35.87
CA GLU A 435 -16.15 -13.57 36.18
C GLU A 435 -17.22 -13.72 35.12
N PRO A 436 -18.52 -13.54 35.46
CA PRO A 436 -19.59 -13.66 34.46
C PRO A 436 -19.44 -12.67 33.31
N ILE A 437 -19.51 -13.16 32.07
CA ILE A 437 -19.52 -12.33 30.88
C ILE A 437 -20.87 -12.43 30.17
N GLN A 438 -21.30 -11.34 29.53
CA GLN A 438 -22.60 -11.21 28.87
C GLN A 438 -22.45 -10.96 27.37
N ASN A 439 -23.55 -11.12 26.62
CA ASN A 439 -23.62 -10.84 25.17
C ASN A 439 -22.50 -11.50 24.37
N VAL A 440 -22.18 -12.76 24.71
CA VAL A 440 -21.04 -13.48 24.15
C VAL A 440 -21.35 -13.91 22.71
N SER A 441 -20.51 -13.56 21.78
CA SER A 441 -20.69 -13.88 20.35
C SER A 441 -19.37 -14.30 19.73
N ILE A 442 -19.38 -15.35 18.90
CA ILE A 442 -18.22 -15.79 18.12
C ILE A 442 -18.52 -15.57 16.65
N TYR A 443 -17.61 -14.88 15.99
CA TYR A 443 -17.66 -14.55 14.57
C TYR A 443 -16.51 -15.22 13.80
N SER A 444 -16.78 -15.58 12.55
CA SER A 444 -15.71 -15.87 11.60
C SER A 444 -14.91 -14.59 11.31
N LEU A 445 -13.73 -14.71 10.71
CA LEU A 445 -12.96 -13.53 10.23
C LEU A 445 -13.71 -12.75 9.13
N SER A 446 -14.65 -13.37 8.43
CA SER A 446 -15.54 -12.70 7.46
C SER A 446 -16.72 -11.97 8.12
N GLY A 447 -16.78 -11.91 9.46
CA GLY A 447 -17.83 -11.23 10.22
C GLY A 447 -19.13 -12.03 10.39
N ALA A 448 -19.22 -13.28 9.90
CA ALA A 448 -20.42 -14.11 10.09
C ALA A 448 -20.54 -14.54 11.56
N LEU A 449 -21.70 -14.30 12.17
CA LEU A 449 -22.01 -14.79 13.52
C LEU A 449 -22.14 -16.32 13.48
N LEU A 450 -21.30 -17.01 14.24
CA LEU A 450 -21.26 -18.47 14.30
C LEU A 450 -21.91 -19.04 15.55
N LYS A 451 -21.70 -18.39 16.69
CA LYS A 451 -22.20 -18.81 17.99
C LYS A 451 -22.57 -17.61 18.86
N LYS A 452 -23.58 -17.79 19.74
CA LYS A 452 -24.00 -16.76 20.69
C LYS A 452 -24.43 -17.39 22.01
N ALA A 453 -24.11 -16.70 23.13
CA ALA A 453 -24.64 -16.97 24.44
C ALA A 453 -25.01 -15.65 25.12
N ASN A 454 -26.10 -15.61 25.89
CA ASN A 454 -26.49 -14.37 26.59
C ASN A 454 -25.58 -14.08 27.79
N THR A 455 -25.21 -15.12 28.53
CA THR A 455 -24.31 -15.04 29.69
C THR A 455 -23.47 -16.31 29.76
N VAL A 456 -22.22 -16.19 30.14
CA VAL A 456 -21.30 -17.28 30.46
C VAL A 456 -20.78 -17.03 31.88
N GLU A 457 -21.17 -17.88 32.82
CA GLU A 457 -20.83 -17.72 34.25
C GLU A 457 -19.39 -18.14 34.55
N GLN A 458 -18.95 -19.29 34.05
CA GLN A 458 -17.60 -19.83 34.23
C GLN A 458 -17.05 -20.52 33.00
N THR A 459 -17.87 -21.30 32.30
CA THR A 459 -17.46 -22.05 31.11
C THR A 459 -18.56 -22.06 30.05
N TRP A 460 -18.14 -22.05 28.78
CA TRP A 460 -18.98 -22.24 27.62
C TRP A 460 -18.30 -23.16 26.62
N THR A 461 -18.84 -24.38 26.42
CA THR A 461 -18.33 -25.29 25.40
C THR A 461 -18.80 -24.84 24.02
N VAL A 462 -17.85 -24.62 23.13
CA VAL A 462 -18.11 -24.15 21.78
C VAL A 462 -17.91 -25.31 20.80
N ASP A 463 -18.97 -26.09 20.61
CA ASP A 463 -18.96 -27.22 19.69
C ASP A 463 -19.11 -26.77 18.24
N ASN A 464 -18.63 -27.63 17.30
CA ASN A 464 -18.84 -27.49 15.86
C ASN A 464 -18.21 -26.22 15.22
N LEU A 465 -17.16 -25.65 15.81
CA LEU A 465 -16.26 -24.76 15.08
C LEU A 465 -15.21 -25.63 14.35
N GLU A 466 -14.94 -25.31 13.09
CA GLU A 466 -13.81 -25.90 12.36
C GLU A 466 -12.48 -25.38 12.90
N LYS A 467 -11.36 -26.01 12.51
CA LYS A 467 -10.03 -25.46 12.83
C LYS A 467 -9.87 -24.09 12.18
N GLY A 468 -9.44 -23.10 12.94
CA GLY A 468 -9.35 -21.76 12.41
C GLY A 468 -9.25 -20.68 13.48
N ILE A 469 -9.25 -19.43 13.02
CA ILE A 469 -9.22 -18.22 13.84
C ILE A 469 -10.61 -17.60 13.86
N TYR A 470 -11.01 -17.12 15.03
CA TYR A 470 -12.32 -16.53 15.26
C TYR A 470 -12.22 -15.29 16.14
N LEU A 471 -13.20 -14.40 16.06
CA LEU A 471 -13.36 -13.26 16.95
C LEU A 471 -14.42 -13.58 18.01
N LEU A 472 -14.05 -13.46 19.28
CA LEU A 472 -14.96 -13.54 20.42
C LEU A 472 -15.26 -12.13 20.90
N GLN A 473 -16.55 -11.75 20.89
CA GLN A 473 -17.04 -10.52 21.49
C GLN A 473 -17.87 -10.85 22.76
N TYR A 474 -17.68 -10.06 23.82
CA TYR A 474 -18.42 -10.22 25.06
C TYR A 474 -18.46 -8.90 25.84
N THR A 475 -19.36 -8.82 26.81
CA THR A 475 -19.46 -7.71 27.76
C THR A 475 -18.99 -8.19 29.14
N LEU A 476 -18.02 -7.48 29.73
CA LEU A 476 -17.53 -7.68 31.09
C LEU A 476 -17.69 -6.36 31.85
N ASP A 477 -18.32 -6.37 32.99
CA ASP A 477 -18.61 -5.18 33.84
C ASP A 477 -19.30 -4.04 33.04
N GLY A 478 -20.23 -4.42 32.16
CA GLY A 478 -20.93 -3.47 31.30
C GLY A 478 -20.12 -2.91 30.14
N LYS A 479 -18.85 -3.30 29.96
CA LYS A 479 -17.98 -2.86 28.88
C LYS A 479 -17.84 -3.92 27.79
N PRO A 480 -17.94 -3.54 26.51
CA PRO A 480 -17.71 -4.46 25.40
C PRO A 480 -16.23 -4.81 25.28
N ASN A 481 -15.94 -6.08 25.00
CA ASN A 481 -14.60 -6.60 24.79
C ASN A 481 -14.57 -7.49 23.54
N THR A 482 -13.42 -7.53 22.87
CA THR A 482 -13.19 -8.42 21.73
C THR A 482 -11.83 -9.09 21.87
N MET A 483 -11.75 -10.39 21.64
CA MET A 483 -10.51 -11.14 21.61
C MET A 483 -10.46 -12.14 20.46
N LYS A 484 -9.27 -12.41 19.97
CA LYS A 484 -8.99 -13.47 18.98
C LYS A 484 -8.94 -14.82 19.70
N ILE A 485 -9.66 -15.81 19.21
CA ILE A 485 -9.58 -17.19 19.68
C ILE A 485 -9.15 -18.11 18.54
N VAL A 486 -8.37 -19.15 18.86
CA VAL A 486 -7.84 -20.10 17.88
C VAL A 486 -8.31 -21.51 18.22
N LYS A 487 -8.98 -22.16 17.26
CA LYS A 487 -9.29 -23.58 17.33
C LYS A 487 -8.23 -24.37 16.55
N LYS A 488 -7.42 -25.15 17.28
CA LYS A 488 -6.34 -25.97 16.72
C LYS A 488 -6.84 -27.28 16.10
#